data_206a38ecb621b9d81f84e979eaf43464
#
_entry.id   206a38ecb621b9d81f84e979eaf43464
#
_cell.length_a   1.000
_cell.length_b   1.000
_cell.length_c   1.000
_cell.angle_alpha   90.00
_cell.angle_beta   90.00
_cell.angle_gamma   90.00
#
_symmetry.space_group_name_H-M   'P 1'
#
loop_
_entity.id
_entity.type
_entity.pdbx_description
1 polymer ?
#
loop_
_entity_poly.entity_id
_entity_poly.type
_entity_poly.pdbx_seq_one_letter_code
_entity_poly.pdbx_strand_id
1 'polypeptide(L)'
;DRLDLRPSVIGNRDIIGDVYEHQIALFAADAGKKAGEFYTPAEVSTLLAKLVKAEPGDQICDPACGSGSLLIRVAKEIDGKDFFLAGQESNGSTWALSRMNMFLHNMDSAQIEWCDTINNPKLIKDDELMRFDVAVANPPFSLKKWGYANAKTDKFNRFHRGLPPKSRGD
;
A
#
# COMPACT_ATOMS: atom_id res chain seq x y z
N ASP A 1 26.57 -24.27 -6.42
CA ASP A 1 26.01 -23.65 -7.63
C ASP A 1 25.97 -22.15 -7.42
N ARG A 2 26.56 -21.39 -8.36
CA ARG A 2 26.49 -19.92 -8.34
C ARG A 2 25.25 -19.49 -9.11
N LEU A 3 24.41 -18.67 -8.47
CA LEU A 3 23.27 -18.03 -9.12
C LEU A 3 23.80 -17.06 -10.19
N ASP A 4 23.37 -17.24 -11.43
CA ASP A 4 23.76 -16.35 -12.52
C ASP A 4 22.69 -15.24 -12.66
N LEU A 5 23.04 -14.05 -12.18
CA LEU A 5 22.17 -12.88 -12.18
C LEU A 5 22.41 -11.92 -13.36
N ARG A 6 23.11 -12.39 -14.41
CA ARG A 6 23.33 -11.53 -15.59
C ARG A 6 22.01 -11.22 -16.30
N PRO A 7 21.83 -10.00 -16.84
CA PRO A 7 20.62 -9.62 -17.54
C PRO A 7 20.22 -10.56 -18.68
N SER A 8 21.22 -11.17 -19.36
CA SER A 8 20.99 -12.17 -20.41
C SER A 8 20.36 -13.49 -19.92
N VAL A 9 20.48 -13.79 -18.62
CA VAL A 9 19.92 -14.99 -17.98
C VAL A 9 18.60 -14.67 -17.29
N ILE A 10 18.52 -13.51 -16.64
CA ILE A 10 17.36 -13.06 -15.88
C ILE A 10 16.25 -12.54 -16.81
N GLY A 11 16.63 -11.98 -17.96
CA GLY A 11 15.70 -11.27 -18.85
C GLY A 11 15.13 -10.02 -18.18
N ASN A 12 13.84 -9.78 -18.39
CA ASN A 12 13.11 -8.63 -17.81
C ASN A 12 12.51 -8.93 -16.42
N ARG A 13 12.98 -9.97 -15.72
CA ARG A 13 12.46 -10.33 -14.39
C ARG A 13 12.96 -9.34 -13.36
N ASP A 14 12.05 -8.87 -12.52
CA ASP A 14 12.30 -8.01 -11.38
C ASP A 14 12.79 -8.83 -10.17
N ILE A 15 13.95 -9.47 -10.30
CA ILE A 15 14.46 -10.40 -9.29
C ILE A 15 14.79 -9.69 -7.98
N ILE A 16 15.31 -8.46 -8.04
CA ILE A 16 15.71 -7.75 -6.82
C ILE A 16 14.47 -7.38 -6.01
N GLY A 17 13.44 -6.87 -6.66
CA GLY A 17 12.16 -6.58 -6.02
C GLY A 17 11.49 -7.85 -5.49
N ASP A 18 11.46 -8.93 -6.26
CA ASP A 18 10.86 -10.20 -5.83
C ASP A 18 11.60 -10.81 -4.62
N VAL A 19 12.94 -10.73 -4.57
CA VAL A 19 13.75 -11.15 -3.41
C VAL A 19 13.43 -10.28 -2.20
N TYR A 20 13.27 -8.97 -2.39
CA TYR A 20 12.92 -8.07 -1.30
C TYR A 20 11.52 -8.34 -0.75
N GLU A 21 10.52 -8.55 -1.61
CA GLU A 21 9.18 -8.97 -1.18
C GLU A 21 9.21 -10.30 -0.42
N HIS A 22 10.02 -11.26 -0.87
CA HIS A 22 10.20 -12.51 -0.15
C HIS A 22 10.79 -12.31 1.25
N GLN A 23 11.78 -11.41 1.42
CA GLN A 23 12.32 -11.07 2.74
C GLN A 23 11.25 -10.39 3.63
N ILE A 24 10.45 -9.46 3.08
CA ILE A 24 9.34 -8.87 3.83
C ILE A 24 8.37 -9.95 4.31
N ALA A 25 8.03 -10.92 3.47
CA ALA A 25 7.15 -12.03 3.82
C ALA A 25 7.73 -12.91 4.95
N LEU A 26 9.03 -13.20 4.91
CA LEU A 26 9.73 -13.94 5.97
C LEU A 26 9.70 -13.17 7.30
N PHE A 27 10.03 -11.88 7.30
CA PHE A 27 9.94 -11.03 8.49
C PHE A 27 8.50 -10.96 9.05
N ALA A 28 7.51 -10.91 8.17
CA ALA A 28 6.12 -10.95 8.56
C ALA A 28 5.78 -12.30 9.25
N ALA A 29 6.22 -13.42 8.70
CA ALA A 29 5.99 -14.73 9.29
C ALA A 29 6.58 -14.83 10.71
N ASP A 30 7.78 -14.30 10.92
CA ASP A 30 8.44 -14.27 12.24
C ASP A 30 7.76 -13.30 13.23
N ALA A 31 7.18 -12.20 12.75
CA ALA A 31 6.48 -11.22 13.58
C ALA A 31 5.14 -11.71 14.13
N GLY A 32 4.61 -12.83 13.66
CA GLY A 32 3.38 -13.45 14.14
C GLY A 32 2.15 -12.52 14.00
N LYS A 33 1.41 -12.30 15.08
CA LYS A 33 0.17 -11.49 15.07
C LYS A 33 0.35 -10.03 14.59
N LYS A 34 1.57 -9.50 14.63
CA LYS A 34 1.88 -8.15 14.12
C LYS A 34 2.12 -8.12 12.60
N ALA A 35 2.30 -9.28 12.00
CA ALA A 35 2.57 -9.40 10.57
C ALA A 35 1.46 -8.80 9.69
N GLY A 36 0.21 -9.01 10.05
CA GLY A 36 -0.94 -8.48 9.33
C GLY A 36 -1.06 -6.94 9.33
N GLU A 37 -0.25 -6.25 10.13
CA GLU A 37 -0.22 -4.78 10.17
C GLU A 37 0.62 -4.16 9.04
N PHE A 38 1.46 -4.95 8.35
CA PHE A 38 2.35 -4.40 7.34
C PHE A 38 2.54 -5.27 6.08
N TYR A 39 2.00 -6.47 6.05
CA TYR A 39 2.13 -7.38 4.91
C TYR A 39 0.82 -8.08 4.57
N THR A 40 0.45 -8.04 3.29
CA THR A 40 -0.67 -8.81 2.73
C THR A 40 -0.12 -10.04 2.01
N PRO A 41 -0.59 -11.27 2.32
CA PRO A 41 -0.14 -12.48 1.62
C PRO A 41 -0.21 -12.34 0.10
N ALA A 42 0.77 -12.89 -0.60
CA ALA A 42 0.93 -12.72 -2.05
C ALA A 42 -0.30 -13.20 -2.85
N GLU A 43 -0.94 -14.28 -2.41
CA GLU A 43 -2.15 -14.84 -3.04
C GLU A 43 -3.34 -13.89 -2.90
N VAL A 44 -3.49 -13.27 -1.70
CA VAL A 44 -4.57 -12.31 -1.43
C VAL A 44 -4.35 -11.03 -2.24
N SER A 45 -3.14 -10.49 -2.24
CA SER A 45 -2.81 -9.29 -3.01
C SER A 45 -2.96 -9.52 -4.52
N THR A 46 -2.60 -10.70 -5.02
CA THR A 46 -2.82 -11.08 -6.42
C THR A 46 -4.31 -11.17 -6.77
N LEU A 47 -5.11 -11.77 -5.88
CA LEU A 47 -6.56 -11.82 -6.09
C LEU A 47 -7.18 -10.43 -6.13
N LEU A 48 -6.82 -9.57 -5.17
CA LEU A 48 -7.32 -8.19 -5.11
C LEU A 48 -6.91 -7.40 -6.36
N ALA A 49 -5.64 -7.51 -6.79
CA ALA A 49 -5.15 -6.84 -7.99
C ALA A 49 -5.95 -7.24 -9.25
N LYS A 50 -6.27 -8.52 -9.39
CA LYS A 50 -7.10 -9.01 -10.52
C LYS A 50 -8.56 -8.57 -10.43
N LEU A 51 -9.11 -8.45 -9.22
CA LEU A 51 -10.51 -8.04 -9.02
C LEU A 51 -10.75 -6.56 -9.31
N VAL A 52 -9.78 -5.69 -8.99
CA VAL A 52 -9.95 -4.23 -9.21
C VAL A 52 -9.87 -3.84 -10.67
N LYS A 53 -9.23 -4.66 -11.52
CA LYS A 53 -9.12 -4.44 -12.98
C LYS A 53 -8.64 -3.03 -13.34
N ALA A 54 -7.56 -2.61 -12.69
CA ALA A 54 -6.95 -1.33 -13.00
C ALA A 54 -6.46 -1.29 -14.46
N GLU A 55 -6.63 -0.15 -15.11
CA GLU A 55 -6.34 0.07 -16.52
C GLU A 55 -5.19 1.08 -16.71
N PRO A 56 -4.55 1.11 -17.88
CA PRO A 56 -3.57 2.17 -18.19
C PRO A 56 -4.19 3.57 -18.04
N GLY A 57 -3.47 4.47 -17.38
CA GLY A 57 -3.92 5.82 -17.04
C GLY A 57 -4.54 5.97 -15.65
N ASP A 58 -4.85 4.87 -14.95
CA ASP A 58 -5.47 4.93 -13.63
C ASP A 58 -4.55 5.49 -12.55
N GLN A 59 -5.15 6.24 -11.63
CA GLN A 59 -4.57 6.65 -10.36
C GLN A 59 -5.04 5.71 -9.25
N ILE A 60 -4.09 5.03 -8.63
CA ILE A 60 -4.35 3.94 -7.68
C ILE A 60 -3.88 4.35 -6.29
N CYS A 61 -4.74 4.15 -5.29
CA CYS A 61 -4.43 4.50 -3.91
C CYS A 61 -4.57 3.32 -2.96
N ASP A 62 -3.63 3.23 -2.01
CA ASP A 62 -3.78 2.42 -0.79
C ASP A 62 -3.64 3.33 0.44
N PRO A 63 -4.72 3.61 1.17
CA PRO A 63 -4.71 4.49 2.33
C PRO A 63 -4.04 3.87 3.58
N ALA A 64 -3.67 2.61 3.55
CA ALA A 64 -2.98 1.88 4.62
C ALA A 64 -1.96 0.90 4.03
N CYS A 65 -1.03 1.44 3.21
CA CYS A 65 -0.28 0.66 2.22
C CYS A 65 0.72 -0.36 2.80
N GLY A 66 1.02 -0.30 4.09
CA GLY A 66 1.97 -1.24 4.68
C GLY A 66 3.32 -1.21 3.95
N SER A 67 3.78 -2.37 3.52
CA SER A 67 5.00 -2.51 2.71
C SER A 67 4.85 -2.05 1.24
N GLY A 68 3.66 -1.65 0.80
CA GLY A 68 3.38 -1.29 -0.58
C GLY A 68 3.15 -2.46 -1.54
N SER A 69 3.25 -3.70 -1.07
CA SER A 69 3.17 -4.89 -1.91
C SER A 69 1.84 -5.00 -2.68
N LEU A 70 0.72 -4.55 -2.11
CA LEU A 70 -0.56 -4.56 -2.80
C LEU A 70 -0.59 -3.59 -3.98
N LEU A 71 -0.08 -2.36 -3.79
CA LEU A 71 0.06 -1.38 -4.89
C LEU A 71 0.95 -1.91 -6.01
N ILE A 72 2.11 -2.49 -5.67
CA ILE A 72 3.03 -3.10 -6.64
C ILE A 72 2.33 -4.22 -7.41
N ARG A 73 1.53 -5.04 -6.71
CA ARG A 73 0.80 -6.14 -7.35
C ARG A 73 -0.25 -5.63 -8.34
N VAL A 74 -1.00 -4.58 -8.00
CA VAL A 74 -1.95 -3.93 -8.91
C VAL A 74 -1.22 -3.36 -10.14
N ALA A 75 -0.12 -2.65 -9.94
CA ALA A 75 0.67 -2.09 -11.03
C ALA A 75 1.23 -3.17 -11.98
N LYS A 76 1.58 -4.35 -11.47
CA LYS A 76 2.05 -5.49 -12.30
C LYS A 76 0.94 -6.15 -13.14
N GLU A 77 -0.33 -5.92 -12.84
CA GLU A 77 -1.47 -6.40 -13.65
C GLU A 77 -1.84 -5.41 -14.77
N ILE A 78 -1.29 -4.20 -14.79
CA ILE A 78 -1.55 -3.17 -15.82
C ILE A 78 -0.56 -3.34 -16.97
N ASP A 79 -1.06 -3.35 -18.19
CA ASP A 79 -0.21 -3.34 -19.37
C ASP A 79 0.52 -2.00 -19.54
N GLY A 80 1.85 -2.05 -19.54
CA GLY A 80 2.68 -0.87 -19.65
C GLY A 80 3.06 -0.23 -18.32
N LYS A 81 3.37 1.08 -18.34
CA LYS A 81 3.79 1.85 -17.15
C LYS A 81 3.01 3.16 -16.99
N ASP A 82 1.88 3.28 -17.67
CA ASP A 82 1.01 4.44 -17.58
C ASP A 82 0.04 4.26 -16.41
N PHE A 83 0.48 4.61 -15.22
CA PHE A 83 -0.30 4.62 -13.99
C PHE A 83 0.34 5.52 -12.95
N PHE A 84 -0.44 5.96 -11.97
CA PHE A 84 0.06 6.66 -10.79
C PHE A 84 -0.28 5.90 -9.52
N LEU A 85 0.72 5.68 -8.67
CA LEU A 85 0.55 5.01 -7.38
C LEU A 85 0.66 6.01 -6.24
N ALA A 86 -0.29 5.94 -5.30
CA ALA A 86 -0.26 6.72 -4.08
C ALA A 86 -0.55 5.82 -2.87
N GLY A 87 0.12 6.08 -1.76
CA GLY A 87 -0.09 5.33 -0.53
C GLY A 87 0.13 6.17 0.71
N GLN A 88 -0.48 5.75 1.82
CA GLN A 88 -0.26 6.35 3.13
C GLN A 88 0.03 5.23 4.15
N GLU A 89 1.02 5.45 5.02
CA GLU A 89 1.41 4.53 6.07
C GLU A 89 1.74 5.30 7.35
N SER A 90 1.16 4.88 8.47
CA SER A 90 1.33 5.56 9.77
C SER A 90 2.61 5.16 10.49
N ASN A 91 3.11 3.96 10.30
CA ASN A 91 4.35 3.46 10.90
C ASN A 91 5.56 3.87 10.05
N GLY A 92 6.46 4.69 10.62
CA GLY A 92 7.62 5.20 9.90
C GLY A 92 8.59 4.12 9.40
N SER A 93 8.76 3.02 10.14
CA SER A 93 9.61 1.91 9.69
C SER A 93 8.98 1.18 8.52
N THR A 94 7.68 0.93 8.57
CA THR A 94 6.92 0.30 7.49
C THR A 94 6.84 1.21 6.25
N TRP A 95 6.67 2.52 6.46
CA TRP A 95 6.77 3.49 5.38
C TRP A 95 8.13 3.44 4.67
N ALA A 96 9.23 3.35 5.42
CA ALA A 96 10.57 3.23 4.83
C ALA A 96 10.73 1.94 4.02
N LEU A 97 10.18 0.81 4.51
CA LEU A 97 10.12 -0.44 3.76
C LEU A 97 9.32 -0.28 2.46
N SER A 98 8.16 0.39 2.52
CA SER A 98 7.34 0.65 1.33
C SER A 98 8.08 1.49 0.29
N ARG A 99 8.75 2.57 0.71
CA ARG A 99 9.55 3.40 -0.20
C ARG A 99 10.68 2.60 -0.88
N MET A 100 11.37 1.77 -0.11
CA MET A 100 12.42 0.90 -0.66
C MET A 100 11.82 -0.13 -1.63
N ASN A 101 10.68 -0.71 -1.30
CA ASN A 101 10.00 -1.69 -2.14
C ASN A 101 9.61 -1.07 -3.50
N MET A 102 8.99 0.13 -3.48
CA MET A 102 8.68 0.87 -4.71
C MET A 102 9.93 1.12 -5.56
N PHE A 103 11.02 1.57 -4.93
CA PHE A 103 12.29 1.84 -5.63
C PHE A 103 12.86 0.56 -6.29
N LEU A 104 12.87 -0.56 -5.58
CA LEU A 104 13.41 -1.83 -6.09
C LEU A 104 12.57 -2.41 -7.24
N HIS A 105 11.28 -2.07 -7.30
CA HIS A 105 10.38 -2.45 -8.39
C HIS A 105 10.31 -1.40 -9.52
N ASN A 106 11.23 -0.42 -9.55
CA ASN A 106 11.25 0.66 -10.54
C ASN A 106 9.94 1.47 -10.59
N MET A 107 9.33 1.69 -9.42
CA MET A 107 8.11 2.48 -9.19
C MET A 107 8.44 3.67 -8.28
N ASP A 108 9.60 4.28 -8.46
CA ASP A 108 10.13 5.38 -7.64
C ASP A 108 9.30 6.67 -7.74
N SER A 109 8.48 6.82 -8.79
CA SER A 109 7.51 7.91 -8.96
C SER A 109 6.29 7.77 -8.02
N ALA A 110 6.10 6.64 -7.35
CA ALA A 110 5.00 6.44 -6.41
C ALA A 110 5.05 7.45 -5.25
N GLN A 111 3.92 8.10 -4.96
CA GLN A 111 3.77 9.02 -3.84
C GLN A 111 3.36 8.26 -2.58
N ILE A 112 4.33 7.90 -1.75
CA ILE A 112 4.06 7.20 -0.48
C ILE A 112 4.33 8.16 0.68
N GLU A 113 3.27 8.50 1.43
CA GLU A 113 3.30 9.46 2.51
C GLU A 113 3.37 8.78 3.87
N TRP A 114 4.25 9.30 4.74
CA TRP A 114 4.25 8.91 6.15
C TRP A 114 3.24 9.75 6.92
N CYS A 115 2.09 9.18 7.21
CA CYS A 115 1.03 9.88 7.93
C CYS A 115 -0.04 8.94 8.47
N ASP A 116 -0.83 9.44 9.40
CA ASP A 116 -2.09 8.82 9.82
C ASP A 116 -3.20 9.26 8.86
N THR A 117 -3.69 8.36 8.06
CA THR A 117 -4.71 8.61 7.04
C THR A 117 -6.01 9.20 7.62
N ILE A 118 -6.35 8.80 8.82
CA ILE A 118 -7.60 9.25 9.46
C ILE A 118 -7.41 10.63 10.10
N ASN A 119 -6.34 10.79 10.90
CA ASN A 119 -6.14 11.99 11.70
C ASN A 119 -5.37 13.10 10.98
N ASN A 120 -4.52 12.75 10.03
CA ASN A 120 -3.67 13.71 9.32
C ASN A 120 -3.33 13.23 7.90
N PRO A 121 -4.32 13.08 7.00
CA PRO A 121 -4.08 12.64 5.63
C PRO A 121 -3.16 13.61 4.88
N LYS A 122 -2.32 13.10 3.98
CA LYS A 122 -1.36 13.88 3.21
C LYS A 122 -1.54 13.81 1.69
N LEU A 123 -2.34 12.90 1.19
CA LEU A 123 -2.72 12.90 -0.22
C LEU A 123 -3.77 13.99 -0.46
N ILE A 124 -3.27 15.23 -0.49
CA ILE A 124 -4.06 16.46 -0.59
C ILE A 124 -3.53 17.28 -1.75
N LYS A 125 -4.41 17.85 -2.55
CA LYS A 125 -4.12 18.80 -3.60
C LYS A 125 -5.14 19.94 -3.54
N ASP A 126 -4.66 21.18 -3.58
CA ASP A 126 -5.50 22.38 -3.55
C ASP A 126 -6.48 22.40 -2.35
N ASP A 127 -5.98 22.02 -1.17
CA ASP A 127 -6.74 21.88 0.10
C ASP A 127 -7.86 20.82 0.11
N GLU A 128 -7.99 20.02 -0.95
CA GLU A 128 -8.92 18.89 -1.04
C GLU A 128 -8.18 17.55 -1.03
N LEU A 129 -8.87 16.49 -0.61
CA LEU A 129 -8.33 15.14 -0.74
C LEU A 129 -8.21 14.78 -2.22
N MET A 130 -7.06 14.22 -2.58
CA MET A 130 -6.87 13.62 -3.92
C MET A 130 -7.92 12.55 -4.15
N ARG A 131 -8.36 12.43 -5.38
CA ARG A 131 -9.28 11.40 -5.85
C ARG A 131 -8.55 10.42 -6.73
N PHE A 132 -8.93 9.17 -6.66
CA PHE A 132 -8.29 8.06 -7.35
C PHE A 132 -9.33 7.23 -8.09
N ASP A 133 -8.94 6.62 -9.18
CA ASP A 133 -9.79 5.76 -9.99
C ASP A 133 -9.96 4.41 -9.31
N VAL A 134 -8.89 3.92 -8.67
CA VAL A 134 -8.86 2.65 -7.95
C VAL A 134 -8.38 2.86 -6.52
N ALA A 135 -9.09 2.29 -5.55
CA ALA A 135 -8.65 2.19 -4.16
C ALA A 135 -8.53 0.71 -3.76
N VAL A 136 -7.38 0.35 -3.23
CA VAL A 136 -7.11 -0.98 -2.68
C VAL A 136 -6.62 -0.85 -1.25
N ALA A 137 -6.99 -1.75 -0.36
CA ALA A 137 -6.49 -1.74 1.00
C ALA A 137 -6.65 -3.09 1.70
N ASN A 138 -5.71 -3.39 2.60
CA ASN A 138 -5.86 -4.34 3.67
C ASN A 138 -5.58 -3.63 5.00
N PRO A 139 -6.55 -2.85 5.53
CA PRO A 139 -6.34 -2.05 6.72
C PRO A 139 -6.25 -2.92 7.97
N PRO A 140 -5.61 -2.42 9.06
CA PRO A 140 -5.52 -3.14 10.31
C PRO A 140 -6.92 -3.38 10.91
N PHE A 141 -7.16 -4.60 11.38
CA PHE A 141 -8.44 -4.98 12.01
C PHE A 141 -8.53 -4.51 13.45
N SER A 142 -9.73 -4.12 13.88
CA SER A 142 -10.05 -3.80 15.28
C SER A 142 -9.10 -2.77 15.91
N LEU A 143 -8.76 -1.72 15.16
CA LEU A 143 -7.81 -0.70 15.59
C LEU A 143 -8.34 0.06 16.81
N LYS A 144 -7.66 -0.10 17.95
CA LYS A 144 -7.94 0.68 19.15
C LYS A 144 -7.38 2.09 18.98
N LYS A 145 -8.10 3.11 19.47
CA LYS A 145 -7.66 4.51 19.43
C LYS A 145 -7.42 5.06 18.01
N TRP A 146 -8.27 4.68 17.06
CA TRP A 146 -8.17 5.07 15.66
C TRP A 146 -8.48 6.56 15.37
N GLY A 147 -8.77 7.36 16.38
CA GLY A 147 -9.03 8.79 16.21
C GLY A 147 -10.51 9.18 16.17
N TYR A 148 -11.39 8.40 16.81
CA TYR A 148 -12.85 8.65 16.83
C TYR A 148 -13.24 10.10 17.12
N ALA A 149 -12.55 10.78 18.04
CA ALA A 149 -12.86 12.17 18.38
C ALA A 149 -12.59 13.12 17.20
N ASN A 150 -11.47 12.93 16.49
CA ASN A 150 -11.10 13.73 15.34
C ASN A 150 -11.99 13.43 14.12
N ALA A 151 -12.40 12.17 13.96
CA ALA A 151 -13.28 11.76 12.87
C ALA A 151 -14.66 12.43 12.93
N LYS A 152 -15.14 12.80 14.13
CA LYS A 152 -16.39 13.54 14.28
C LYS A 152 -16.36 14.96 13.69
N THR A 153 -15.18 15.56 13.63
CA THR A 153 -14.95 16.93 13.15
C THR A 153 -14.06 16.93 11.92
N ASP A 154 -14.10 15.86 11.13
CA ASP A 154 -13.27 15.70 9.94
C ASP A 154 -13.53 16.81 8.92
N LYS A 155 -12.49 17.61 8.63
CA LYS A 155 -12.60 18.75 7.71
C LYS A 155 -12.96 18.35 6.26
N PHE A 156 -12.74 17.10 5.90
CA PHE A 156 -13.04 16.57 4.57
C PHE A 156 -14.38 15.85 4.48
N ASN A 157 -15.16 15.84 5.58
CA ASN A 157 -16.47 15.19 5.64
C ASN A 157 -16.47 13.71 5.18
N ARG A 158 -15.36 12.98 5.44
CA ARG A 158 -15.21 11.58 5.00
C ARG A 158 -16.18 10.62 5.68
N PHE A 159 -16.63 10.97 6.88
CA PHE A 159 -17.50 10.12 7.72
C PHE A 159 -18.98 10.47 7.62
N HIS A 160 -19.41 11.10 6.55
CA HIS A 160 -20.82 11.51 6.35
C HIS A 160 -21.82 10.35 6.34
N ARG A 161 -21.36 9.12 6.08
CA ARG A 161 -22.18 7.90 6.12
C ARG A 161 -22.25 7.24 7.49
N GLY A 162 -21.53 7.76 8.48
CA GLY A 162 -21.44 7.24 9.84
C GLY A 162 -20.00 7.00 10.27
N LEU A 163 -19.83 6.76 11.57
CA LEU A 163 -18.53 6.49 12.19
C LEU A 163 -18.45 5.03 12.62
N PRO A 164 -17.30 4.38 12.44
CA PRO A 164 -17.02 3.08 13.06
C PRO A 164 -17.14 3.15 14.58
N PRO A 165 -17.32 2.03 15.28
CA PRO A 165 -17.38 1.98 16.73
C PRO A 165 -16.14 2.62 17.38
N LYS A 166 -16.34 3.36 18.48
CA LYS A 166 -15.27 4.08 19.18
C LYS A 166 -14.15 3.16 19.68
N SER A 167 -14.48 1.94 20.09
CA SER A 167 -13.54 1.03 20.74
C SER A 167 -12.80 0.11 19.78
N ARG A 168 -13.31 -0.07 18.58
CA ARG A 168 -12.73 -0.89 17.50
C ARG A 168 -13.15 -0.23 16.19
N GLY A 169 -12.19 0.27 15.43
CA GLY A 169 -12.44 1.01 14.20
C GLY A 169 -12.64 0.09 12.98
N ASP A 170 -13.54 -0.88 13.11
CA ASP A 170 -13.89 -1.81 12.02
C ASP A 170 -15.19 -1.38 11.35
#